data_395048e58a600adb294e169ee785a535
#
_entry.id   395048e58a600adb294e169ee785a535
#
_cell.length_a   1.000
_cell.length_b   1.000
_cell.length_c   1.000
_cell.angle_alpha   90.00
_cell.angle_beta   90.00
_cell.angle_gamma   90.00
#
_symmetry.space_group_name_H-M   'P 1'
#
loop_
_entity.id
_entity.type
_entity.pdbx_description
1 polymer ?
#
loop_
_entity_poly.entity_id
_entity_poly.type
_entity_poly.pdbx_seq_one_letter_code
_entity_poly.pdbx_strand_id
1 'polypeptide(L)'
;MSAVLPYGTAQEKRHSILTMYEILYTPDVLHRAFNRAMRGHRNDAEHAAAEAHKIETIEYLARQLRRETYEPRPLRQFWVTEPKRRQIQAPCVMDKIVQNALVDGLLYDWLTKPFIRDCYSSVKGRGTSDGLNRLKLFMSEYYRAYGIEGWVLKCDIHHYFDSIDQSDVLRRAERYVPDARVMALLTKYVRLTSHGLPLGLRTSQPLANLELCEIDHRIKEVYRCRYYGRYMDDFYIIHSDKAFLKELRREIEAGLAAIGLRLNDKTQIFPLAHGIEFLGFRTYMTDTGKVVRVLRQTAKTALKRGIKRYEAMYRAGAAHGEIQQSYRSRRAHLMQGNCRGLMLRCDAKMEDIFKEENMNE
;
A
#
# COMPACT_ATOMS: atom_id res chain seq x y z
N MET A 1 -0.69 71.39 27.26
CA MET A 1 -0.81 71.03 25.82
C MET A 1 -0.84 69.50 25.75
N SER A 2 -2.03 68.96 25.61
CA SER A 2 -2.30 67.52 25.55
C SER A 2 -2.09 67.01 24.16
N ALA A 3 -1.25 66.01 23.98
CA ALA A 3 -1.14 65.24 22.77
C ALA A 3 -2.03 64.00 22.87
N VAL A 4 -3.11 63.99 22.08
CA VAL A 4 -4.02 62.85 21.89
C VAL A 4 -3.34 61.87 20.92
N LEU A 5 -3.08 60.66 21.39
CA LEU A 5 -2.72 59.54 20.53
C LEU A 5 -3.96 58.92 19.89
N PRO A 6 -3.97 58.61 18.61
CA PRO A 6 -5.14 58.00 17.96
C PRO A 6 -5.27 56.52 18.36
N TYR A 7 -6.47 56.14 18.77
CA TYR A 7 -6.92 54.79 18.92
C TYR A 7 -6.91 54.07 17.55
N GLY A 8 -5.93 53.21 17.36
CA GLY A 8 -5.94 52.21 16.31
C GLY A 8 -6.86 51.06 16.72
N THR A 9 -7.92 50.86 15.99
CA THR A 9 -8.91 49.81 16.21
C THR A 9 -8.27 48.43 16.13
N ALA A 10 -8.33 47.69 17.22
CA ALA A 10 -7.98 46.27 17.32
C ALA A 10 -8.98 45.39 16.55
N GLN A 11 -9.06 45.61 15.26
CA GLN A 11 -9.93 44.84 14.33
C GLN A 11 -9.09 44.21 13.24
N GLU A 12 -7.96 43.61 13.64
CA GLU A 12 -7.11 42.96 12.66
C GLU A 12 -6.65 41.58 13.13
N LYS A 13 -6.96 40.64 12.25
CA LYS A 13 -6.36 39.31 12.17
C LYS A 13 -6.87 38.26 13.15
N ARG A 14 -8.18 38.01 13.17
CA ARG A 14 -8.61 36.63 13.27
C ARG A 14 -8.27 35.92 11.95
N HIS A 15 -7.03 35.54 11.76
CA HIS A 15 -6.74 34.37 10.96
C HIS A 15 -7.44 33.23 11.70
N SER A 16 -8.61 32.86 11.24
CA SER A 16 -9.30 31.68 11.73
C SER A 16 -8.36 30.50 11.48
N ILE A 17 -7.74 30.00 12.55
CA ILE A 17 -6.99 28.74 12.47
C ILE A 17 -8.03 27.72 12.01
N LEU A 18 -7.91 27.29 10.73
CA LEU A 18 -8.79 26.27 10.20
C LEU A 18 -8.72 25.06 11.12
N THR A 19 -9.86 24.56 11.53
CA THR A 19 -9.89 23.27 12.23
C THR A 19 -9.40 22.16 11.28
N MET A 20 -8.97 21.05 11.85
CA MET A 20 -8.42 19.95 11.05
C MET A 20 -9.38 19.49 9.94
N TYR A 21 -10.68 19.34 10.27
CA TYR A 21 -11.69 18.96 9.30
C TYR A 21 -11.88 20.00 8.18
N GLU A 22 -11.74 21.29 8.48
CA GLU A 22 -11.92 22.38 7.50
C GLU A 22 -10.86 22.35 6.40
N ILE A 23 -9.71 21.77 6.65
CA ILE A 23 -8.67 21.55 5.65
C ILE A 23 -9.18 20.72 4.46
N LEU A 24 -10.09 19.75 4.72
CA LEU A 24 -10.60 18.83 3.69
C LEU A 24 -11.30 19.52 2.52
N TYR A 25 -12.02 20.63 2.80
CA TYR A 25 -12.78 21.33 1.79
C TYR A 25 -12.13 22.65 1.33
N THR A 26 -10.86 22.84 1.65
CA THR A 26 -10.10 23.94 1.04
C THR A 26 -9.92 23.68 -0.45
N PRO A 27 -10.00 24.72 -1.31
CA PRO A 27 -9.83 24.57 -2.76
C PRO A 27 -8.55 23.83 -3.14
N ASP A 28 -7.43 24.17 -2.48
CA ASP A 28 -6.13 23.57 -2.76
C ASP A 28 -6.09 22.06 -2.48
N VAL A 29 -6.66 21.60 -1.34
CA VAL A 29 -6.74 20.17 -1.01
C VAL A 29 -7.64 19.43 -1.97
N LEU A 30 -8.82 19.96 -2.30
CA LEU A 30 -9.74 19.32 -3.23
C LEU A 30 -9.20 19.30 -4.67
N HIS A 31 -8.51 20.34 -5.12
CA HIS A 31 -7.84 20.34 -6.43
C HIS A 31 -6.75 19.27 -6.53
N ARG A 32 -5.89 19.14 -5.52
CA ARG A 32 -4.89 18.08 -5.48
C ARG A 32 -5.53 16.69 -5.45
N ALA A 33 -6.57 16.52 -4.65
CA ALA A 33 -7.31 15.27 -4.51
C ALA A 33 -8.00 14.88 -5.82
N PHE A 34 -8.62 15.84 -6.51
CA PHE A 34 -9.20 15.68 -7.84
C PHE A 34 -8.15 15.23 -8.87
N ASN A 35 -7.07 15.99 -9.04
CA ASN A 35 -6.02 15.68 -10.00
C ASN A 35 -5.42 14.28 -9.74
N ARG A 36 -5.36 13.84 -8.47
CA ARG A 36 -4.92 12.50 -8.12
C ARG A 36 -5.95 11.44 -8.51
N ALA A 37 -7.26 11.69 -8.34
CA ALA A 37 -8.31 10.77 -8.73
C ALA A 37 -8.36 10.53 -10.24
N MET A 38 -8.01 11.55 -11.04
CA MET A 38 -8.00 11.47 -12.52
C MET A 38 -6.80 10.71 -13.10
N ARG A 39 -5.74 10.48 -12.33
CA ARG A 39 -4.52 9.85 -12.85
C ARG A 39 -4.77 8.40 -13.30
N GLY A 40 -4.44 8.11 -14.57
CA GLY A 40 -4.50 6.76 -15.12
C GLY A 40 -5.87 6.31 -15.61
N HIS A 41 -6.87 7.21 -15.64
CA HIS A 41 -8.26 6.88 -16.00
C HIS A 41 -8.77 7.63 -17.26
N ARG A 42 -7.90 7.90 -18.23
CA ARG A 42 -8.24 8.72 -19.42
C ARG A 42 -9.38 8.18 -20.28
N ASN A 43 -9.61 6.86 -20.26
CA ASN A 43 -10.62 6.20 -21.09
C ASN A 43 -11.89 5.81 -20.30
N ASP A 44 -12.07 6.31 -19.10
CA ASP A 44 -13.23 6.04 -18.26
C ASP A 44 -14.23 7.18 -18.35
N ALA A 45 -15.46 6.89 -18.81
CA ALA A 45 -16.50 7.90 -19.03
C ALA A 45 -16.86 8.69 -17.77
N GLU A 46 -16.86 8.04 -16.58
CA GLU A 46 -17.12 8.73 -15.31
C GLU A 46 -16.01 9.74 -14.98
N HIS A 47 -14.75 9.39 -15.25
CA HIS A 47 -13.61 10.29 -15.05
C HIS A 47 -13.62 11.44 -16.07
N ALA A 48 -13.94 11.16 -17.34
CA ALA A 48 -14.06 12.19 -18.38
C ALA A 48 -15.17 13.19 -18.05
N ALA A 49 -16.34 12.72 -17.59
CA ALA A 49 -17.44 13.60 -17.17
C ALA A 49 -17.04 14.46 -15.95
N ALA A 50 -16.36 13.87 -14.96
CA ALA A 50 -15.88 14.62 -13.80
C ALA A 50 -14.83 15.68 -14.20
N GLU A 51 -13.96 15.38 -15.18
CA GLU A 51 -12.94 16.32 -15.67
C GLU A 51 -13.57 17.48 -16.44
N ALA A 52 -14.59 17.23 -17.26
CA ALA A 52 -15.34 18.26 -17.96
C ALA A 52 -16.04 19.24 -17.00
N HIS A 53 -16.48 18.77 -15.83
CA HIS A 53 -17.17 19.55 -14.80
C HIS A 53 -16.32 19.71 -13.52
N LYS A 54 -15.04 19.92 -13.68
CA LYS A 54 -14.07 19.93 -12.57
C LYS A 54 -14.42 20.95 -11.48
N ILE A 55 -14.71 22.17 -11.87
CA ILE A 55 -14.97 23.26 -10.92
C ILE A 55 -16.26 22.98 -10.16
N GLU A 56 -17.33 22.64 -10.85
CA GLU A 56 -18.63 22.30 -10.25
C GLU A 56 -18.52 21.10 -9.31
N THR A 57 -17.73 20.09 -9.69
CA THR A 57 -17.46 18.91 -8.86
C THR A 57 -16.77 19.30 -7.56
N ILE A 58 -15.73 20.14 -7.63
CA ILE A 58 -14.98 20.59 -6.45
C ILE A 58 -15.87 21.44 -5.54
N GLU A 59 -16.64 22.38 -6.11
CA GLU A 59 -17.56 23.23 -5.34
C GLU A 59 -18.67 22.42 -4.68
N TYR A 60 -19.23 21.44 -5.38
CA TYR A 60 -20.22 20.53 -4.82
C TYR A 60 -19.64 19.77 -3.63
N LEU A 61 -18.46 19.15 -3.78
CA LEU A 61 -17.82 18.41 -2.70
C LEU A 61 -17.47 19.32 -1.51
N ALA A 62 -16.93 20.52 -1.78
CA ALA A 62 -16.62 21.49 -0.73
C ALA A 62 -17.88 21.87 0.08
N ARG A 63 -19.01 22.07 -0.59
CA ARG A 63 -20.29 22.40 0.05
C ARG A 63 -20.82 21.25 0.91
N GLN A 64 -20.75 20.01 0.39
CA GLN A 64 -21.20 18.82 1.13
C GLN A 64 -20.33 18.57 2.37
N LEU A 65 -19.01 18.67 2.23
CA LEU A 65 -18.07 18.51 3.35
C LEU A 65 -18.25 19.61 4.40
N ARG A 66 -18.38 20.88 3.99
CA ARG A 66 -18.62 22.02 4.91
C ARG A 66 -19.88 21.86 5.73
N ARG A 67 -20.94 21.29 5.13
CA ARG A 67 -22.22 21.03 5.79
C ARG A 67 -22.25 19.71 6.56
N GLU A 68 -21.21 18.91 6.48
CA GLU A 68 -21.10 17.55 7.04
C GLU A 68 -22.18 16.58 6.50
N THR A 69 -22.75 16.91 5.34
CA THR A 69 -23.81 16.13 4.67
C THR A 69 -23.29 15.16 3.62
N TYR A 70 -21.97 15.03 3.48
CA TYR A 70 -21.39 14.10 2.53
C TYR A 70 -21.64 12.65 2.93
N GLU A 71 -22.26 11.88 2.02
CA GLU A 71 -22.50 10.44 2.17
C GLU A 71 -21.77 9.69 1.05
N PRO A 72 -20.86 8.75 1.40
CA PRO A 72 -20.22 7.88 0.43
C PRO A 72 -21.25 7.01 -0.31
N ARG A 73 -21.01 6.79 -1.60
CA ARG A 73 -21.88 5.97 -2.44
C ARG A 73 -21.56 4.48 -2.31
N PRO A 74 -22.51 3.59 -2.64
CA PRO A 74 -22.25 2.15 -2.69
C PRO A 74 -21.06 1.81 -3.58
N LEU A 75 -20.27 0.83 -3.15
CA LEU A 75 -19.07 0.41 -3.88
C LEU A 75 -19.44 -0.44 -5.10
N ARG A 76 -18.78 -0.19 -6.22
CA ARG A 76 -18.86 -1.06 -7.41
C ARG A 76 -17.96 -2.28 -7.21
N GLN A 77 -18.49 -3.46 -7.48
CA GLN A 77 -17.75 -4.71 -7.33
C GLN A 77 -17.34 -5.25 -8.69
N PHE A 78 -16.07 -5.65 -8.82
CA PHE A 78 -15.56 -6.36 -9.98
C PHE A 78 -14.43 -7.31 -9.61
N TRP A 79 -14.17 -8.29 -10.50
CA TRP A 79 -13.14 -9.28 -10.29
C TRP A 79 -11.83 -8.92 -11.01
N VAL A 80 -10.73 -8.97 -10.28
CA VAL A 80 -9.38 -8.97 -10.84
C VAL A 80 -8.82 -10.38 -10.75
N THR A 81 -8.31 -10.90 -11.86
CA THR A 81 -7.86 -12.30 -11.97
C THR A 81 -6.36 -12.48 -11.82
N GLU A 82 -5.56 -11.44 -12.02
CA GLU A 82 -4.10 -11.46 -11.90
C GLU A 82 -3.61 -10.54 -10.79
N PRO A 83 -2.62 -10.95 -9.98
CA PRO A 83 -1.93 -12.26 -9.95
C PRO A 83 -2.73 -13.38 -9.27
N LYS A 84 -3.83 -13.04 -8.59
CA LYS A 84 -4.80 -13.93 -7.96
C LYS A 84 -6.20 -13.37 -8.16
N ARG A 85 -7.19 -14.22 -8.29
CA ARG A 85 -8.59 -13.79 -8.36
C ARG A 85 -8.98 -13.11 -7.05
N ARG A 86 -9.39 -11.85 -7.14
CA ARG A 86 -9.84 -11.02 -6.00
C ARG A 86 -11.04 -10.19 -6.41
N GLN A 87 -12.01 -10.08 -5.53
CA GLN A 87 -13.10 -9.13 -5.68
C GLN A 87 -12.63 -7.76 -5.20
N ILE A 88 -12.69 -6.76 -6.08
CA ILE A 88 -12.34 -5.39 -5.77
C ILE A 88 -13.62 -4.60 -5.58
N GLN A 89 -13.66 -3.79 -4.55
CA GLN A 89 -14.76 -2.91 -4.19
C GLN A 89 -14.32 -1.47 -4.46
N ALA A 90 -14.62 -0.96 -5.65
CA ALA A 90 -14.16 0.35 -6.09
C ALA A 90 -15.16 1.46 -5.75
N PRO A 91 -14.70 2.59 -5.20
CA PRO A 91 -15.51 3.78 -5.02
C PRO A 91 -15.75 4.49 -6.35
N CYS A 92 -16.82 5.28 -6.46
CA CYS A 92 -17.03 6.20 -7.57
C CYS A 92 -16.00 7.34 -7.55
N VAL A 93 -15.95 8.13 -8.63
CA VAL A 93 -14.97 9.23 -8.77
C VAL A 93 -15.10 10.26 -7.64
N MET A 94 -16.30 10.63 -7.25
CA MET A 94 -16.53 11.56 -6.14
C MET A 94 -15.92 11.05 -4.84
N ASP A 95 -16.16 9.79 -4.51
CA ASP A 95 -15.60 9.15 -3.32
C ASP A 95 -14.07 9.02 -3.40
N LYS A 96 -13.51 8.76 -4.58
CA LYS A 96 -12.04 8.79 -4.76
C LYS A 96 -11.45 10.14 -4.43
N ILE A 97 -12.12 11.24 -4.86
CA ILE A 97 -11.67 12.60 -4.56
C ILE A 97 -11.70 12.85 -3.05
N VAL A 98 -12.84 12.57 -2.39
CA VAL A 98 -12.97 12.78 -0.94
C VAL A 98 -11.99 11.90 -0.16
N GLN A 99 -11.80 10.63 -0.52
CA GLN A 99 -10.81 9.77 0.12
C GLN A 99 -9.37 10.26 -0.09
N ASN A 100 -9.07 10.82 -1.27
CA ASN A 100 -7.75 11.43 -1.52
C ASN A 100 -7.53 12.64 -0.62
N ALA A 101 -8.54 13.52 -0.49
CA ALA A 101 -8.49 14.66 0.42
C ALA A 101 -8.32 14.21 1.88
N LEU A 102 -9.12 13.23 2.31
CA LEU A 102 -9.11 12.70 3.67
C LEU A 102 -7.76 12.04 4.01
N VAL A 103 -7.28 11.14 3.18
CA VAL A 103 -6.04 10.39 3.44
C VAL A 103 -4.82 11.28 3.29
N ASP A 104 -4.67 11.99 2.16
CA ASP A 104 -3.45 12.79 1.90
C ASP A 104 -3.42 14.08 2.70
N GLY A 105 -4.58 14.65 3.01
CA GLY A 105 -4.70 15.90 3.74
C GLY A 105 -4.53 15.74 5.25
N LEU A 106 -5.00 14.63 5.81
CA LEU A 106 -5.08 14.45 7.26
C LEU A 106 -4.62 13.08 7.76
N LEU A 107 -5.31 12.00 7.35
CA LEU A 107 -5.17 10.69 7.99
C LEU A 107 -3.78 10.09 7.83
N TYR A 108 -3.09 10.40 6.73
CA TYR A 108 -1.78 9.82 6.45
C TYR A 108 -0.79 10.09 7.59
N ASP A 109 -0.61 11.35 7.97
CA ASP A 109 0.38 11.74 8.97
C ASP A 109 0.02 11.25 10.37
N TRP A 110 -1.28 11.15 10.68
CA TRP A 110 -1.73 10.64 11.98
C TRP A 110 -1.63 9.13 12.10
N LEU A 111 -2.15 8.40 11.09
CA LEU A 111 -2.21 6.94 11.16
C LEU A 111 -0.86 6.26 10.90
N THR A 112 0.07 6.92 10.19
CA THR A 112 1.40 6.34 9.94
C THR A 112 2.42 6.64 11.04
N LYS A 113 2.13 7.60 11.92
CA LYS A 113 3.02 7.99 13.03
C LYS A 113 3.44 6.81 13.93
N PRO A 114 2.54 5.90 14.32
CA PRO A 114 2.90 4.77 15.18
C PRO A 114 3.58 3.62 14.43
N PHE A 115 3.70 3.64 13.08
CA PHE A 115 4.26 2.52 12.36
C PHE A 115 5.76 2.39 12.57
N ILE A 116 6.21 1.19 12.86
CA ILE A 116 7.64 0.87 12.94
C ILE A 116 8.35 1.19 11.61
N ARG A 117 9.69 1.39 11.65
CA ARG A 117 10.48 1.65 10.44
C ARG A 117 10.35 0.53 9.40
N ASP A 118 10.23 -0.72 9.85
CA ASP A 118 10.20 -1.90 8.99
C ASP A 118 8.78 -2.36 8.61
N CYS A 119 7.78 -1.46 8.69
CA CYS A 119 6.48 -1.54 8.00
C CYS A 119 6.60 -0.83 6.65
N TYR A 120 6.50 -1.57 5.53
CA TYR A 120 6.85 -1.03 4.21
C TYR A 120 5.66 -0.65 3.36
N SER A 121 4.48 -1.18 3.63
CA SER A 121 3.30 -0.92 2.83
C SER A 121 2.65 0.41 3.17
N SER A 122 2.16 1.13 2.14
CA SER A 122 1.37 2.36 2.29
C SER A 122 2.04 3.49 3.08
N VAL A 123 3.36 3.52 3.12
CA VAL A 123 4.15 4.58 3.74
C VAL A 123 5.01 5.27 2.69
N LYS A 124 4.96 6.61 2.61
CA LYS A 124 5.77 7.42 1.69
C LYS A 124 7.26 7.15 1.90
N GLY A 125 8.02 7.02 0.80
CA GLY A 125 9.44 6.69 0.86
C GLY A 125 9.75 5.23 1.22
N ARG A 126 8.74 4.41 1.48
CA ARG A 126 8.85 2.96 1.68
C ARG A 126 8.15 2.24 0.52
N GLY A 127 7.92 0.98 0.60
CA GLY A 127 7.27 0.18 -0.44
C GLY A 127 8.08 -1.05 -0.80
N THR A 128 7.78 -1.66 -1.95
CA THR A 128 8.40 -2.90 -2.39
C THR A 128 9.93 -2.80 -2.45
N SER A 129 10.46 -1.74 -3.03
CA SER A 129 11.92 -1.53 -3.18
C SER A 129 12.60 -1.39 -1.82
N ASP A 130 12.03 -0.60 -0.91
CA ASP A 130 12.59 -0.42 0.43
C ASP A 130 12.53 -1.73 1.23
N GLY A 131 11.40 -2.44 1.22
CA GLY A 131 11.26 -3.72 1.90
C GLY A 131 12.27 -4.77 1.42
N LEU A 132 12.47 -4.84 0.10
CA LEU A 132 13.47 -5.74 -0.49
C LEU A 132 14.92 -5.35 -0.14
N ASN A 133 15.23 -4.06 -0.09
CA ASN A 133 16.56 -3.57 0.27
C ASN A 133 16.83 -3.75 1.77
N ARG A 134 15.82 -3.55 2.61
CA ARG A 134 15.93 -3.83 4.05
C ARG A 134 16.13 -5.32 4.32
N LEU A 135 15.41 -6.21 3.63
CA LEU A 135 15.66 -7.65 3.74
C LEU A 135 17.11 -8.01 3.35
N LYS A 136 17.61 -7.45 2.25
CA LYS A 136 19.01 -7.64 1.85
C LYS A 136 19.98 -7.15 2.92
N LEU A 137 19.74 -5.98 3.49
CA LEU A 137 20.55 -5.41 4.57
C LEU A 137 20.52 -6.33 5.80
N PHE A 138 19.34 -6.75 6.24
CA PHE A 138 19.16 -7.64 7.39
C PHE A 138 19.88 -8.98 7.22
N MET A 139 19.79 -9.58 6.04
CA MET A 139 20.52 -10.81 5.76
C MET A 139 22.03 -10.60 5.79
N SER A 140 22.53 -9.49 5.26
CA SER A 140 23.97 -9.17 5.29
C SER A 140 24.48 -8.85 6.70
N GLU A 141 23.69 -8.17 7.52
CA GLU A 141 24.00 -7.90 8.94
C GLU A 141 23.96 -9.19 9.76
N TYR A 142 22.93 -10.02 9.51
CA TYR A 142 22.79 -11.32 10.16
C TYR A 142 24.01 -12.20 9.88
N TYR A 143 24.43 -12.31 8.61
CA TYR A 143 25.60 -13.09 8.24
C TYR A 143 26.88 -12.64 8.96
N ARG A 144 27.09 -11.32 9.09
CA ARG A 144 28.26 -10.78 9.79
C ARG A 144 28.25 -11.11 11.29
N ALA A 145 27.08 -11.23 11.90
CA ALA A 145 26.93 -11.49 13.32
C ALA A 145 26.89 -12.99 13.68
N TYR A 146 26.29 -13.83 12.81
CA TYR A 146 25.95 -15.22 13.13
C TYR A 146 26.36 -16.22 12.04
N GLY A 147 26.94 -15.77 10.91
CA GLY A 147 27.23 -16.62 9.77
C GLY A 147 25.99 -16.98 8.95
N ILE A 148 26.06 -18.11 8.24
CA ILE A 148 25.01 -18.57 7.33
C ILE A 148 23.88 -19.32 8.03
N GLU A 149 24.16 -19.90 9.20
CA GLU A 149 23.22 -20.72 9.94
C GLU A 149 22.17 -19.86 10.63
N GLY A 150 20.93 -20.30 10.55
CA GLY A 150 19.81 -19.62 11.18
C GLY A 150 18.47 -20.06 10.65
N TRP A 151 17.43 -19.45 11.19
CA TRP A 151 16.06 -19.81 10.92
C TRP A 151 15.24 -18.59 10.54
N VAL A 152 14.22 -18.82 9.74
CA VAL A 152 13.23 -17.80 9.34
C VAL A 152 11.86 -18.25 9.79
N LEU A 153 11.16 -17.39 10.53
CA LEU A 153 9.72 -17.48 10.70
C LEU A 153 9.09 -16.58 9.61
N LYS A 154 8.36 -17.20 8.68
CA LYS A 154 7.62 -16.52 7.63
C LYS A 154 6.14 -16.64 7.91
N CYS A 155 5.46 -15.52 8.05
CA CYS A 155 4.04 -15.44 8.38
C CYS A 155 3.24 -14.78 7.28
N ASP A 156 1.99 -15.20 7.17
CA ASP A 156 0.94 -14.64 6.33
C ASP A 156 -0.38 -14.72 7.12
N ILE A 157 -1.23 -13.71 7.06
CA ILE A 157 -2.49 -13.69 7.81
C ILE A 157 -3.62 -14.17 6.89
N HIS A 158 -4.48 -15.02 7.45
CA HIS A 158 -5.60 -15.60 6.71
C HIS A 158 -6.68 -14.53 6.44
N HIS A 159 -7.04 -14.33 5.15
CA HIS A 159 -8.10 -13.41 4.71
C HIS A 159 -8.04 -12.03 5.38
N TYR A 160 -6.83 -11.44 5.46
CA TYR A 160 -6.51 -10.31 6.33
C TYR A 160 -7.55 -9.19 6.28
N PHE A 161 -7.77 -8.58 5.11
CA PHE A 161 -8.70 -7.45 4.96
C PHE A 161 -10.14 -7.82 5.31
N ASP A 162 -10.58 -9.02 4.97
CA ASP A 162 -11.93 -9.50 5.24
C ASP A 162 -12.16 -9.84 6.72
N SER A 163 -11.07 -10.14 7.45
CA SER A 163 -11.12 -10.57 8.86
C SER A 163 -10.95 -9.44 9.87
N ILE A 164 -10.58 -8.23 9.44
CA ILE A 164 -10.41 -7.09 10.35
C ILE A 164 -11.77 -6.68 10.96
N ASP A 165 -11.85 -6.59 12.29
CA ASP A 165 -13.01 -6.03 12.97
C ASP A 165 -13.06 -4.51 12.77
N GLN A 166 -14.17 -4.04 12.17
CA GLN A 166 -14.36 -2.62 11.86
C GLN A 166 -14.41 -1.75 13.11
N SER A 167 -14.97 -2.25 14.20
CA SER A 167 -15.11 -1.48 15.43
C SER A 167 -13.78 -1.39 16.16
N ASP A 168 -12.99 -2.46 16.16
CA ASP A 168 -11.65 -2.45 16.77
C ASP A 168 -10.69 -1.51 16.03
N VAL A 169 -10.62 -1.61 14.71
CA VAL A 169 -9.73 -0.74 13.92
C VAL A 169 -10.13 0.73 13.99
N LEU A 170 -11.42 1.06 14.05
CA LEU A 170 -11.90 2.44 14.26
C LEU A 170 -11.52 2.94 15.66
N ARG A 171 -11.73 2.15 16.71
CA ARG A 171 -11.32 2.46 18.08
C ARG A 171 -9.80 2.69 18.20
N ARG A 172 -8.99 1.94 17.44
CA ARG A 172 -7.54 2.17 17.34
C ARG A 172 -7.23 3.48 16.62
N ALA A 173 -7.95 3.79 15.54
CA ALA A 173 -7.76 5.03 14.80
C ALA A 173 -8.10 6.28 15.63
N GLU A 174 -9.12 6.22 16.49
CA GLU A 174 -9.51 7.31 17.41
C GLU A 174 -8.35 7.77 18.31
N ARG A 175 -7.41 6.90 18.64
CA ARG A 175 -6.22 7.26 19.45
C ARG A 175 -5.28 8.24 18.74
N TYR A 176 -5.36 8.31 17.41
CA TYR A 176 -4.45 9.08 16.57
C TYR A 176 -5.13 10.19 15.79
N VAL A 177 -6.43 10.10 15.57
CA VAL A 177 -7.23 11.08 14.84
C VAL A 177 -7.90 12.05 15.82
N PRO A 178 -7.41 13.30 15.92
CA PRO A 178 -7.84 14.22 16.97
C PRO A 178 -9.18 14.92 16.70
N ASP A 179 -9.72 14.83 15.47
CA ASP A 179 -10.96 15.52 15.07
C ASP A 179 -12.11 14.51 14.89
N ALA A 180 -13.15 14.64 15.70
CA ALA A 180 -14.30 13.73 15.68
C ALA A 180 -15.05 13.74 14.34
N ARG A 181 -15.07 14.85 13.59
CA ARG A 181 -15.70 14.96 12.27
C ARG A 181 -14.93 14.18 11.22
N VAL A 182 -13.59 14.19 11.32
CA VAL A 182 -12.71 13.35 10.49
C VAL A 182 -12.99 11.87 10.78
N MET A 183 -13.11 11.51 12.06
CA MET A 183 -13.47 10.12 12.46
C MET A 183 -14.86 9.73 11.97
N ALA A 184 -15.85 10.62 12.05
CA ALA A 184 -17.19 10.36 11.52
C ALA A 184 -17.16 10.06 10.01
N LEU A 185 -16.42 10.87 9.23
CA LEU A 185 -16.27 10.64 7.79
C LEU A 185 -15.51 9.34 7.49
N LEU A 186 -14.44 9.04 8.23
CA LEU A 186 -13.70 7.78 8.12
C LEU A 186 -14.60 6.57 8.40
N THR A 187 -15.43 6.67 9.45
CA THR A 187 -16.38 5.62 9.85
C THR A 187 -17.40 5.33 8.74
N LYS A 188 -17.90 6.35 8.05
CA LYS A 188 -18.79 6.17 6.90
C LYS A 188 -18.15 5.31 5.81
N TYR A 189 -16.87 5.53 5.50
CA TYR A 189 -16.15 4.71 4.51
C TYR A 189 -15.91 3.28 4.98
N VAL A 190 -15.54 3.08 6.24
CA VAL A 190 -15.32 1.73 6.78
C VAL A 190 -16.62 0.92 6.80
N ARG A 191 -17.73 1.56 7.12
CA ARG A 191 -19.07 0.93 7.21
C ARG A 191 -19.77 0.72 5.85
N LEU A 192 -19.12 1.03 4.72
CA LEU A 192 -19.66 0.71 3.39
C LEU A 192 -19.75 -0.80 3.11
N THR A 193 -19.08 -1.62 3.90
CA THR A 193 -19.19 -3.07 3.89
C THR A 193 -19.69 -3.57 5.24
N SER A 194 -20.33 -4.74 5.24
CA SER A 194 -20.86 -5.34 6.47
C SER A 194 -19.78 -5.90 7.40
N HIS A 195 -18.59 -6.19 6.87
CA HIS A 195 -17.45 -6.75 7.60
C HIS A 195 -16.15 -6.41 6.88
N GLY A 196 -15.04 -6.53 7.57
CA GLY A 196 -13.71 -6.32 7.03
C GLY A 196 -13.45 -4.89 6.55
N LEU A 197 -12.32 -4.70 5.89
CA LEU A 197 -11.98 -3.46 5.20
C LEU A 197 -12.07 -3.65 3.69
N PRO A 198 -12.81 -2.79 2.97
CA PRO A 198 -12.99 -2.93 1.52
C PRO A 198 -11.66 -2.87 0.76
N LEU A 199 -11.38 -3.89 -0.06
CA LEU A 199 -10.25 -3.87 -1.00
C LEU A 199 -10.56 -2.90 -2.16
N GLY A 200 -9.87 -1.75 -2.19
CA GLY A 200 -10.05 -0.72 -3.21
C GLY A 200 -10.29 0.66 -2.63
N LEU A 201 -10.64 0.77 -1.36
CA LEU A 201 -10.66 2.06 -0.66
C LEU A 201 -9.26 2.47 -0.22
N ARG A 202 -8.97 3.73 -0.38
CA ARG A 202 -7.69 4.30 0.02
C ARG A 202 -7.49 4.35 1.53
N THR A 203 -8.57 4.46 2.28
CA THR A 203 -8.60 4.44 3.74
C THR A 203 -8.26 3.06 4.32
N SER A 204 -8.53 1.98 3.60
CA SER A 204 -8.37 0.61 4.10
C SER A 204 -6.92 0.23 4.41
N GLN A 205 -5.97 0.68 3.57
CA GLN A 205 -4.56 0.27 3.73
C GLN A 205 -3.87 0.83 4.99
N PRO A 206 -3.97 2.14 5.31
CA PRO A 206 -3.39 2.64 6.56
C PRO A 206 -4.10 2.07 7.80
N LEU A 207 -5.41 1.82 7.73
CA LEU A 207 -6.14 1.16 8.83
C LEU A 207 -5.67 -0.29 9.03
N ALA A 208 -5.51 -1.05 7.95
CA ALA A 208 -4.97 -2.39 8.03
C ALA A 208 -3.55 -2.42 8.61
N ASN A 209 -2.68 -1.46 8.27
CA ASN A 209 -1.38 -1.38 8.90
C ASN A 209 -1.47 -1.03 10.40
N LEU A 210 -2.40 -0.17 10.78
CA LEU A 210 -2.63 0.24 12.17
C LEU A 210 -3.08 -0.93 13.03
N GLU A 211 -3.87 -1.84 12.48
CA GLU A 211 -4.37 -3.05 13.17
C GLU A 211 -3.24 -3.92 13.72
N LEU A 212 -2.14 -4.06 12.97
CA LEU A 212 -0.99 -4.87 13.36
C LEU A 212 0.11 -4.08 14.10
N CYS A 213 -0.10 -2.80 14.33
CA CYS A 213 0.94 -1.91 14.88
C CYS A 213 1.42 -2.37 16.28
N GLU A 214 0.50 -2.79 17.15
CA GLU A 214 0.84 -3.29 18.50
C GLU A 214 1.66 -4.59 18.44
N ILE A 215 1.35 -5.47 17.48
CA ILE A 215 2.10 -6.71 17.25
C ILE A 215 3.51 -6.37 16.72
N ASP A 216 3.63 -5.41 15.80
CA ASP A 216 4.92 -4.93 15.30
C ASP A 216 5.82 -4.43 16.42
N HIS A 217 5.28 -3.61 17.33
CA HIS A 217 6.02 -3.07 18.47
C HIS A 217 6.41 -4.17 19.45
N ARG A 218 5.52 -5.13 19.76
CA ARG A 218 5.87 -6.27 20.61
C ARG A 218 7.02 -7.07 20.01
N ILE A 219 6.99 -7.37 18.70
CA ILE A 219 8.07 -8.10 18.02
C ILE A 219 9.40 -7.31 18.09
N LYS A 220 9.40 -6.00 17.85
CA LYS A 220 10.60 -5.18 17.84
C LYS A 220 11.14 -4.83 19.22
N GLU A 221 10.27 -4.46 20.16
CA GLU A 221 10.65 -3.84 21.43
C GLU A 221 10.67 -4.83 22.58
N VAL A 222 9.66 -5.71 22.66
CA VAL A 222 9.58 -6.72 23.73
C VAL A 222 10.46 -7.92 23.39
N TYR A 223 10.25 -8.53 22.22
CA TYR A 223 11.03 -9.70 21.78
C TYR A 223 12.36 -9.32 21.13
N ARG A 224 12.63 -8.03 20.93
CA ARG A 224 13.89 -7.47 20.38
C ARG A 224 14.33 -8.10 19.06
N CYS A 225 13.36 -8.47 18.21
CA CYS A 225 13.63 -9.07 16.92
C CYS A 225 14.16 -8.02 15.94
N ARG A 226 15.49 -7.85 15.86
CA ARG A 226 16.16 -6.89 14.98
C ARG A 226 15.79 -7.09 13.52
N TYR A 227 15.81 -8.34 13.06
CA TYR A 227 15.65 -8.72 11.66
C TYR A 227 14.20 -9.10 11.34
N TYR A 228 13.29 -8.18 11.61
CA TYR A 228 11.86 -8.27 11.35
C TYR A 228 11.44 -7.24 10.32
N GLY A 229 10.62 -7.62 9.34
CA GLY A 229 10.03 -6.70 8.38
C GLY A 229 8.67 -7.18 7.87
N ARG A 230 7.74 -6.23 7.65
CA ARG A 230 6.35 -6.49 7.26
C ARG A 230 5.91 -5.67 6.05
N TYR A 231 5.16 -6.31 5.16
CA TYR A 231 4.41 -5.67 4.08
C TYR A 231 2.96 -6.14 4.14
N MET A 232 2.05 -5.35 4.69
CA MET A 232 0.67 -5.72 5.04
C MET A 232 0.63 -6.95 5.96
N ASP A 233 -0.01 -8.02 5.48
CA ASP A 233 -0.18 -9.32 6.12
C ASP A 233 1.03 -10.26 5.99
N ASP A 234 1.97 -9.93 5.11
CA ASP A 234 3.16 -10.72 4.80
C ASP A 234 4.38 -10.22 5.58
N PHE A 235 4.93 -11.03 6.50
CA PHE A 235 6.09 -10.65 7.30
C PHE A 235 7.06 -11.79 7.55
N TYR A 236 8.29 -11.42 7.90
CA TYR A 236 9.38 -12.37 8.20
C TYR A 236 10.16 -11.93 9.43
N ILE A 237 10.70 -12.94 10.15
CA ILE A 237 11.64 -12.76 11.26
C ILE A 237 12.80 -13.72 11.03
N ILE A 238 14.06 -13.22 11.15
CA ILE A 238 15.28 -14.02 11.06
C ILE A 238 15.87 -14.11 12.47
N HIS A 239 16.21 -15.31 12.92
CA HIS A 239 16.81 -15.57 14.23
C HIS A 239 17.73 -16.79 14.21
N SER A 240 18.74 -16.82 15.08
CA SER A 240 19.68 -17.95 15.20
C SER A 240 19.04 -19.15 15.92
N ASP A 241 18.10 -18.92 16.80
CA ASP A 241 17.45 -19.95 17.60
C ASP A 241 16.06 -20.29 17.06
N LYS A 242 15.87 -21.57 16.69
CA LYS A 242 14.59 -22.13 16.22
C LYS A 242 13.55 -22.26 17.34
N ALA A 243 14.00 -22.58 18.56
CA ALA A 243 13.08 -22.74 19.70
C ALA A 243 12.45 -21.39 20.06
N PHE A 244 13.25 -20.33 20.08
CA PHE A 244 12.77 -18.96 20.23
C PHE A 244 11.71 -18.61 19.18
N LEU A 245 11.94 -18.92 17.89
CA LEU A 245 10.96 -18.63 16.84
C LEU A 245 9.66 -19.44 16.98
N LYS A 246 9.71 -20.66 17.52
CA LYS A 246 8.52 -21.45 17.81
C LYS A 246 7.67 -20.80 18.91
N GLU A 247 8.31 -20.31 19.95
CA GLU A 247 7.61 -19.62 21.04
C GLU A 247 7.06 -18.27 20.57
N LEU A 248 7.88 -17.48 19.86
CA LEU A 248 7.44 -16.22 19.28
C LEU A 248 6.25 -16.41 18.33
N ARG A 249 6.20 -17.50 17.56
CA ARG A 249 5.04 -17.83 16.72
C ARG A 249 3.78 -17.99 17.57
N ARG A 250 3.84 -18.70 18.71
CA ARG A 250 2.68 -18.86 19.59
C ARG A 250 2.19 -17.53 20.16
N GLU A 251 3.14 -16.68 20.55
CA GLU A 251 2.84 -15.34 21.05
C GLU A 251 2.19 -14.44 19.97
N ILE A 252 2.66 -14.54 18.72
CA ILE A 252 2.05 -13.86 17.58
C ILE A 252 0.64 -14.41 17.33
N GLU A 253 0.46 -15.74 17.35
CA GLU A 253 -0.85 -16.38 17.19
C GLU A 253 -1.83 -15.93 18.27
N ALA A 254 -1.40 -15.88 19.53
CA ALA A 254 -2.21 -15.38 20.65
C ALA A 254 -2.56 -13.90 20.49
N GLY A 255 -1.59 -13.06 20.09
CA GLY A 255 -1.81 -11.64 19.84
C GLY A 255 -2.78 -11.38 18.68
N LEU A 256 -2.70 -12.15 17.60
CA LEU A 256 -3.64 -12.09 16.48
C LEU A 256 -5.04 -12.56 16.88
N ALA A 257 -5.14 -13.68 17.63
CA ALA A 257 -6.42 -14.19 18.11
C ALA A 257 -7.16 -13.19 19.01
N ALA A 258 -6.43 -12.41 19.81
CA ALA A 258 -7.00 -11.36 20.67
C ALA A 258 -7.69 -10.23 19.88
N ILE A 259 -7.37 -10.08 18.58
CA ILE A 259 -7.99 -9.10 17.65
C ILE A 259 -8.79 -9.78 16.53
N GLY A 260 -9.18 -11.06 16.73
CA GLY A 260 -10.01 -11.81 15.78
C GLY A 260 -9.28 -12.26 14.51
N LEU A 261 -7.95 -12.17 14.46
CA LEU A 261 -7.13 -12.57 13.31
C LEU A 261 -6.45 -13.93 13.57
N ARG A 262 -6.03 -14.58 12.48
CA ARG A 262 -5.26 -15.83 12.58
C ARG A 262 -4.20 -15.94 11.50
N LEU A 263 -3.12 -16.66 11.80
CA LEU A 263 -2.12 -16.99 10.79
C LEU A 263 -2.69 -17.94 9.73
N ASN A 264 -2.16 -17.82 8.52
CA ASN A 264 -2.44 -18.73 7.43
C ASN A 264 -1.64 -20.04 7.60
N ASP A 265 -2.16 -21.16 7.13
CA ASP A 265 -1.51 -22.49 7.16
C ASP A 265 -0.14 -22.52 6.45
N LYS A 266 0.16 -21.52 5.61
CA LYS A 266 1.47 -21.33 4.98
C LYS A 266 2.54 -20.77 5.90
N THR A 267 2.17 -20.37 7.11
CA THR A 267 3.12 -19.88 8.11
C THR A 267 4.07 -21.02 8.50
N GLN A 268 5.37 -20.78 8.34
CA GLN A 268 6.38 -21.82 8.55
C GLN A 268 7.69 -21.29 9.13
N ILE A 269 8.41 -22.19 9.80
CA ILE A 269 9.79 -21.96 10.25
C ILE A 269 10.69 -22.87 9.42
N PHE A 270 11.68 -22.28 8.74
CA PHE A 270 12.60 -23.00 7.87
C PHE A 270 14.03 -22.45 7.97
N PRO A 271 15.06 -23.22 7.54
CA PRO A 271 16.45 -22.78 7.55
C PRO A 271 16.65 -21.53 6.66
N LEU A 272 17.42 -20.55 7.14
CA LEU A 272 17.75 -19.32 6.40
C LEU A 272 18.44 -19.62 5.04
N ALA A 273 19.18 -20.72 4.95
CA ALA A 273 19.83 -21.20 3.73
C ALA A 273 18.84 -21.44 2.58
N HIS A 274 17.57 -21.75 2.86
CA HIS A 274 16.55 -21.91 1.82
C HIS A 274 16.19 -20.57 1.14
N GLY A 275 16.59 -19.42 1.74
CA GLY A 275 16.24 -18.09 1.28
C GLY A 275 14.80 -17.71 1.62
N ILE A 276 14.52 -16.42 1.56
CA ILE A 276 13.23 -15.83 1.97
C ILE A 276 12.48 -15.39 0.72
N GLU A 277 11.25 -15.90 0.56
CA GLU A 277 10.32 -15.39 -0.45
C GLU A 277 9.57 -14.18 0.10
N PHE A 278 9.79 -13.02 -0.52
CA PHE A 278 9.16 -11.76 -0.12
C PHE A 278 8.96 -10.85 -1.32
N LEU A 279 7.79 -10.24 -1.45
CA LEU A 279 7.45 -9.25 -2.49
C LEU A 279 7.76 -9.71 -3.93
N GLY A 280 7.54 -10.98 -4.22
CA GLY A 280 7.72 -11.56 -5.56
C GLY A 280 9.13 -12.07 -5.86
N PHE A 281 10.07 -11.94 -4.93
CA PHE A 281 11.45 -12.42 -5.06
C PHE A 281 11.75 -13.48 -4.01
N ARG A 282 12.75 -14.33 -4.34
CA ARG A 282 13.48 -15.14 -3.38
C ARG A 282 14.85 -14.50 -3.15
N THR A 283 15.12 -14.15 -1.89
CA THR A 283 16.41 -13.58 -1.45
C THR A 283 17.13 -14.62 -0.62
N TYR A 284 18.37 -14.95 -0.96
CA TYR A 284 19.19 -15.95 -0.28
C TYR A 284 20.64 -15.50 -0.19
N MET A 285 21.41 -16.15 0.69
CA MET A 285 22.85 -15.95 0.82
C MET A 285 23.62 -17.09 0.13
N THR A 286 24.75 -16.76 -0.49
CA THR A 286 25.75 -17.74 -0.90
C THR A 286 26.63 -18.11 0.29
N ASP A 287 27.42 -19.16 0.17
CA ASP A 287 28.39 -19.61 1.21
C ASP A 287 29.37 -18.50 1.59
N THR A 288 29.66 -17.58 0.67
CA THR A 288 30.53 -16.41 0.92
C THR A 288 29.78 -15.22 1.54
N GLY A 289 28.51 -15.38 1.94
CA GLY A 289 27.70 -14.32 2.54
C GLY A 289 27.15 -13.28 1.55
N LYS A 290 27.37 -13.46 0.23
CA LYS A 290 26.77 -12.58 -0.77
C LYS A 290 25.25 -12.79 -0.82
N VAL A 291 24.50 -11.73 -0.61
CA VAL A 291 23.04 -11.77 -0.72
C VAL A 291 22.61 -11.61 -2.17
N VAL A 292 21.89 -12.59 -2.69
CA VAL A 292 21.37 -12.67 -4.07
C VAL A 292 19.84 -12.64 -4.03
N ARG A 293 19.23 -11.89 -4.95
CA ARG A 293 17.79 -11.77 -5.09
C ARG A 293 17.37 -12.17 -6.49
N VAL A 294 16.55 -13.20 -6.61
CA VAL A 294 16.05 -13.70 -7.90
C VAL A 294 14.52 -13.68 -7.92
N LEU A 295 13.96 -13.49 -9.10
CA LEU A 295 12.52 -13.54 -9.28
C LEU A 295 11.97 -14.94 -8.91
N ARG A 296 10.88 -14.99 -8.15
CA ARG A 296 10.21 -16.24 -7.77
C ARG A 296 9.71 -16.99 -9.00
N GLN A 297 9.69 -18.31 -8.97
CA GLN A 297 9.32 -19.15 -10.13
C GLN A 297 7.90 -18.84 -10.64
N THR A 298 6.95 -18.66 -9.75
CA THR A 298 5.57 -18.28 -10.12
C THR A 298 5.51 -16.91 -10.84
N ALA A 299 6.33 -15.94 -10.42
CA ALA A 299 6.44 -14.63 -11.06
C ALA A 299 7.12 -14.71 -12.43
N LYS A 300 8.12 -15.62 -12.61
CA LYS A 300 8.72 -15.90 -13.93
C LYS A 300 7.68 -16.47 -14.90
N THR A 301 6.84 -17.40 -14.43
CA THR A 301 5.76 -17.97 -15.23
C THR A 301 4.71 -16.92 -15.62
N ALA A 302 4.31 -16.05 -14.68
CA ALA A 302 3.40 -14.94 -14.95
C ALA A 302 3.99 -13.93 -15.95
N LEU A 303 5.30 -13.64 -15.86
CA LEU A 303 6.00 -12.79 -16.82
C LEU A 303 5.95 -13.37 -18.24
N LYS A 304 6.28 -14.66 -18.39
CA LYS A 304 6.23 -15.35 -19.70
C LYS A 304 4.81 -15.32 -20.31
N ARG A 305 3.79 -15.57 -19.48
CA ARG A 305 2.37 -15.46 -19.92
C ARG A 305 2.02 -14.04 -20.32
N GLY A 306 2.52 -13.03 -19.57
CA GLY A 306 2.32 -11.63 -19.86
C GLY A 306 2.89 -11.23 -21.23
N ILE A 307 4.08 -11.69 -21.59
CA ILE A 307 4.69 -11.42 -22.90
C ILE A 307 3.87 -12.03 -24.03
N LYS A 308 3.43 -13.31 -23.90
CA LYS A 308 2.54 -13.93 -24.89
C LYS A 308 1.21 -13.17 -25.04
N ARG A 309 0.68 -12.62 -23.95
CA ARG A 309 -0.52 -11.78 -24.00
C ARG A 309 -0.27 -10.46 -24.74
N TYR A 310 0.90 -9.84 -24.57
CA TYR A 310 1.27 -8.63 -25.31
C TYR A 310 1.36 -8.89 -26.81
N GLU A 311 1.94 -10.01 -27.21
CA GLU A 311 1.96 -10.47 -28.61
C GLU A 311 0.55 -10.61 -29.18
N ALA A 312 -0.36 -11.30 -28.46
CA ALA A 312 -1.74 -11.45 -28.88
C ALA A 312 -2.51 -10.11 -28.96
N MET A 313 -2.27 -9.20 -28.00
CA MET A 313 -2.87 -7.85 -28.00
C MET A 313 -2.38 -7.03 -29.20
N TYR A 314 -1.08 -7.09 -29.50
CA TYR A 314 -0.49 -6.38 -30.63
C TYR A 314 -1.05 -6.85 -31.96
N ARG A 315 -1.12 -8.19 -32.17
CA ARG A 315 -1.77 -8.79 -33.34
C ARG A 315 -3.27 -8.46 -33.47
N ALA A 316 -3.93 -8.15 -32.36
CA ALA A 316 -5.33 -7.71 -32.34
C ALA A 316 -5.50 -6.18 -32.53
N GLY A 317 -4.43 -5.44 -32.87
CA GLY A 317 -4.47 -4.00 -33.14
C GLY A 317 -4.37 -3.11 -31.90
N ALA A 318 -3.93 -3.64 -30.75
CA ALA A 318 -3.71 -2.79 -29.57
C ALA A 318 -2.54 -1.83 -29.80
N ALA A 319 -2.69 -0.58 -29.34
CA ALA A 319 -1.68 0.46 -29.52
C ALA A 319 -0.32 0.06 -28.90
N HIS A 320 0.76 0.20 -29.69
CA HIS A 320 2.14 -0.05 -29.27
C HIS A 320 2.48 0.63 -27.92
N GLY A 321 2.05 1.90 -27.75
CA GLY A 321 2.33 2.67 -26.54
C GLY A 321 1.72 2.07 -25.27
N GLU A 322 0.53 1.49 -25.32
CA GLU A 322 -0.13 0.84 -24.18
C GLU A 322 0.61 -0.43 -23.74
N ILE A 323 0.98 -1.26 -24.72
CA ILE A 323 1.75 -2.49 -24.48
C ILE A 323 3.12 -2.14 -23.89
N GLN A 324 3.80 -1.15 -24.48
CA GLN A 324 5.10 -0.70 -24.00
C GLN A 324 5.04 -0.14 -22.57
N GLN A 325 4.02 0.63 -22.23
CA GLN A 325 3.83 1.15 -20.87
C GLN A 325 3.62 0.00 -19.86
N SER A 326 2.79 -0.98 -20.21
CA SER A 326 2.56 -2.16 -19.37
C SER A 326 3.83 -2.99 -19.18
N TYR A 327 4.61 -3.18 -20.25
CA TYR A 327 5.91 -3.87 -20.18
C TYR A 327 6.93 -3.11 -19.35
N ARG A 328 7.04 -1.79 -19.50
CA ARG A 328 7.95 -0.94 -18.69
C ARG A 328 7.70 -1.12 -17.19
N SER A 329 6.46 -1.21 -16.75
CA SER A 329 6.12 -1.47 -15.35
C SER A 329 6.64 -2.83 -14.86
N ARG A 330 6.46 -3.89 -15.65
CA ARG A 330 7.01 -5.23 -15.35
C ARG A 330 8.54 -5.25 -15.36
N ARG A 331 9.15 -4.57 -16.32
CA ARG A 331 10.61 -4.44 -16.43
C ARG A 331 11.20 -3.72 -15.21
N ALA A 332 10.59 -2.64 -14.76
CA ALA A 332 11.00 -1.92 -13.55
C ALA A 332 10.95 -2.82 -12.30
N HIS A 333 9.96 -3.72 -12.20
CA HIS A 333 9.94 -4.72 -11.14
C HIS A 333 11.13 -5.71 -11.24
N LEU A 334 11.47 -6.20 -12.43
CA LEU A 334 12.63 -7.09 -12.64
C LEU A 334 13.97 -6.47 -12.24
N MET A 335 14.13 -5.16 -12.43
CA MET A 335 15.34 -4.42 -12.06
C MET A 335 15.64 -4.44 -10.56
N GLN A 336 14.69 -4.80 -9.73
CA GLN A 336 14.88 -4.90 -8.28
C GLN A 336 15.63 -6.18 -7.86
N GLY A 337 15.85 -7.12 -8.78
CA GLY A 337 16.56 -8.39 -8.54
C GLY A 337 17.76 -8.60 -9.44
N ASN A 338 18.49 -9.67 -9.15
CA ASN A 338 19.60 -10.16 -10.00
C ASN A 338 19.01 -10.87 -11.25
N CYS A 339 18.24 -10.14 -12.05
CA CYS A 339 17.43 -10.67 -13.16
C CYS A 339 17.90 -10.20 -14.55
N ARG A 340 19.14 -9.66 -14.68
CA ARG A 340 19.65 -9.06 -15.92
C ARG A 340 19.48 -9.97 -17.14
N GLY A 341 19.89 -11.24 -17.06
CA GLY A 341 19.76 -12.17 -18.19
C GLY A 341 18.30 -12.49 -18.55
N LEU A 342 17.39 -12.53 -17.56
CA LEU A 342 15.95 -12.68 -17.82
C LEU A 342 15.40 -11.43 -18.50
N MET A 343 15.79 -10.27 -18.03
CA MET A 343 15.37 -8.96 -18.55
C MET A 343 15.76 -8.81 -20.02
N LEU A 344 17.03 -9.09 -20.37
CA LEU A 344 17.52 -9.02 -21.76
C LEU A 344 16.74 -9.96 -22.69
N ARG A 345 16.44 -11.19 -22.25
CA ARG A 345 15.60 -12.11 -23.03
C ARG A 345 14.15 -11.62 -23.21
N CYS A 346 13.63 -10.90 -22.24
CA CYS A 346 12.29 -10.32 -22.35
C CYS A 346 12.31 -9.08 -23.26
N ASP A 347 13.33 -8.24 -23.15
CA ASP A 347 13.51 -7.06 -24.00
C ASP A 347 13.59 -7.50 -25.48
N ALA A 348 14.42 -8.50 -25.80
CA ALA A 348 14.55 -9.04 -27.17
C ALA A 348 13.20 -9.56 -27.70
N LYS A 349 12.44 -10.32 -26.91
CA LYS A 349 11.11 -10.80 -27.33
C LYS A 349 10.10 -9.65 -27.57
N MET A 350 10.17 -8.60 -26.77
CA MET A 350 9.31 -7.43 -27.02
C MET A 350 9.70 -6.68 -28.30
N GLU A 351 11.00 -6.60 -28.62
CA GLU A 351 11.48 -6.05 -29.88
C GLU A 351 11.01 -6.88 -31.07
N ASP A 352 11.06 -8.23 -30.96
CA ASP A 352 10.60 -9.13 -32.04
C ASP A 352 9.10 -8.94 -32.32
N ILE A 353 8.25 -8.84 -31.26
CA ILE A 353 6.81 -8.59 -31.39
C ILE A 353 6.52 -7.32 -32.20
N PHE A 354 7.31 -6.27 -32.02
CA PHE A 354 7.09 -4.97 -32.70
C PHE A 354 7.77 -4.88 -34.08
N LYS A 355 8.69 -5.83 -34.44
CA LYS A 355 9.32 -5.88 -35.76
C LYS A 355 8.52 -6.66 -36.80
N GLU A 356 7.69 -7.63 -36.39
CA GLU A 356 6.92 -8.49 -37.30
C GLU A 356 5.96 -7.70 -38.21
N GLU A 357 5.52 -6.50 -37.86
CA GLU A 357 4.65 -5.68 -38.69
C GLU A 357 5.38 -4.90 -39.78
N ASN A 358 6.63 -4.48 -39.53
CA ASN A 358 7.42 -3.75 -40.52
C ASN A 358 7.92 -4.62 -41.70
N MET A 359 7.67 -5.93 -41.66
CA MET A 359 8.02 -6.87 -42.76
C MET A 359 6.81 -7.29 -43.60
N ASN A 360 5.60 -6.89 -43.20
CA ASN A 360 4.35 -7.21 -43.92
C ASN A 360 3.69 -5.97 -44.56
N GLU A 361 4.32 -4.79 -44.51
CA GLU A 361 4.04 -3.62 -45.34
C GLU A 361 5.06 -3.53 -46.50
#